data_cfa5ac5e0305d2c425630536c36f3b42
#
_entry.id   cfa5ac5e0305d2c425630536c36f3b42
#
_cell.length_a   1.000
_cell.length_b   1.000
_cell.length_c   1.000
_cell.angle_alpha   90.00
_cell.angle_beta   90.00
_cell.angle_gamma   90.00
#
_symmetry.space_group_name_H-M   'P 1'
#
loop_
_entity.id
_entity.type
_entity.pdbx_description
1 polymer ?
#
loop_
_entity_poly.entity_id
_entity_poly.type
_entity_poly.pdbx_seq_one_letter_code
_entity_poly.pdbx_strand_id
1 'polypeptide(L)'
;MEKEISLALKNITKRYPGVVALNDYSIEFYKGEIHALVGENGAGKSTLIKVISGAIEPDEGKIWIEGNEYHAMNPAKARELGIEVIYQEFNLIETLSAAENIFLGCKTGKLVNQKIMNDKAKQLFQEFEIDIAPDSMIRDLSPAQQQIIEILKAVSKNAQILIMDEPTAPLTMKEVELLFKIINKLQKEGVTIIYISHRLDEIFEIADRVTVMRDGNYIGTKLISETNKKQLVAEMVGREL
;
A
#
# COMPACT_ATOMS: atom_id res chain seq x y z
N MET A 1 15.55 -18.26 10.65
CA MET A 1 14.09 -18.51 10.74
C MET A 1 13.53 -18.20 9.37
N GLU A 2 12.74 -19.10 8.79
CA GLU A 2 12.01 -18.80 7.57
C GLU A 2 11.04 -17.64 7.84
N LYS A 3 11.05 -16.62 6.97
CA LYS A 3 10.11 -15.49 7.09
C LYS A 3 8.70 -15.99 6.78
N GLU A 4 7.72 -15.63 7.58
CA GLU A 4 6.31 -15.95 7.39
C GLU A 4 5.76 -15.17 6.20
N ILE A 5 5.05 -15.86 5.27
CA ILE A 5 4.41 -15.24 4.11
C ILE A 5 3.06 -14.67 4.55
N SER A 6 2.88 -13.38 4.38
CA SER A 6 1.62 -12.68 4.64
C SER A 6 0.67 -12.76 3.44
N LEU A 7 1.21 -12.56 2.22
CA LEU A 7 0.47 -12.59 0.97
C LEU A 7 1.30 -13.29 -0.11
N ALA A 8 0.70 -14.19 -0.86
CA ALA A 8 1.30 -14.74 -2.08
C ALA A 8 0.30 -14.75 -3.23
N LEU A 9 0.81 -14.45 -4.42
CA LEU A 9 0.09 -14.65 -5.67
C LEU A 9 0.79 -15.77 -6.44
N LYS A 10 0.03 -16.69 -7.03
CA LYS A 10 0.57 -17.83 -7.79
C LYS A 10 -0.13 -17.93 -9.13
N ASN A 11 0.68 -17.83 -10.19
CA ASN A 11 0.25 -17.99 -11.59
C ASN A 11 -0.89 -17.05 -12.00
N ILE A 12 -0.89 -15.80 -11.47
CA ILE A 12 -1.92 -14.81 -11.76
C ILE A 12 -1.80 -14.36 -13.21
N THR A 13 -2.87 -14.55 -13.95
CA THR A 13 -3.02 -14.00 -15.30
C THR A 13 -4.22 -13.07 -15.35
N LYS A 14 -4.04 -11.91 -15.98
CA LYS A 14 -5.12 -10.96 -16.25
C LYS A 14 -5.01 -10.41 -17.65
N ARG A 15 -6.09 -10.61 -18.43
CA ARG A 15 -6.20 -10.17 -19.82
C ARG A 15 -7.24 -9.06 -19.94
N TYR A 16 -6.94 -8.08 -20.75
CA TYR A 16 -7.88 -7.08 -21.24
C TYR A 16 -7.93 -7.14 -22.78
N PRO A 17 -8.94 -6.57 -23.43
CA PRO A 17 -8.97 -6.55 -24.90
C PRO A 17 -7.67 -6.00 -25.49
N GLY A 18 -6.92 -6.85 -26.19
CA GLY A 18 -5.67 -6.49 -26.86
C GLY A 18 -4.40 -6.48 -25.99
N VAL A 19 -4.50 -6.77 -24.66
CA VAL A 19 -3.32 -6.74 -23.79
C VAL A 19 -3.38 -7.80 -22.67
N VAL A 20 -2.24 -8.45 -22.40
CA VAL A 20 -2.05 -9.28 -21.20
C VAL A 20 -1.38 -8.40 -20.12
N ALA A 21 -2.15 -7.97 -19.15
CA ALA A 21 -1.67 -7.05 -18.12
C ALA A 21 -0.90 -7.73 -17.00
N LEU A 22 -1.18 -9.01 -16.73
CA LEU A 22 -0.40 -9.90 -15.87
C LEU A 22 -0.32 -11.25 -16.59
N ASN A 23 0.89 -11.81 -16.70
CA ASN A 23 1.16 -13.03 -17.42
C ASN A 23 1.87 -14.04 -16.51
N ASP A 24 1.12 -15.05 -16.04
CA ASP A 24 1.64 -16.12 -15.15
C ASP A 24 2.45 -15.56 -13.96
N TYR A 25 1.94 -14.48 -13.36
CA TYR A 25 2.65 -13.68 -12.38
C TYR A 25 2.60 -14.31 -11.00
N SER A 26 3.77 -14.59 -10.42
CA SER A 26 3.88 -15.14 -9.06
C SER A 26 4.81 -14.28 -8.21
N ILE A 27 4.39 -13.99 -6.96
CA ILE A 27 5.15 -13.20 -6.00
C ILE A 27 4.73 -13.54 -4.57
N GLU A 28 5.68 -13.38 -3.64
CA GLU A 28 5.45 -13.54 -2.21
C GLU A 28 5.84 -12.28 -1.45
N PHE A 29 5.01 -11.89 -0.48
CA PHE A 29 5.25 -10.79 0.43
C PHE A 29 5.35 -11.34 1.87
N TYR A 30 6.39 -10.95 2.58
CA TYR A 30 6.68 -11.46 3.91
C TYR A 30 6.16 -10.51 4.98
N LYS A 31 5.71 -11.09 6.09
CA LYS A 31 5.12 -10.37 7.22
C LYS A 31 6.09 -9.36 7.83
N GLY A 32 5.60 -8.12 8.05
CA GLY A 32 6.41 -7.07 8.63
C GLY A 32 7.58 -6.64 7.76
N GLU A 33 7.48 -6.78 6.42
CA GLU A 33 8.49 -6.36 5.46
C GLU A 33 7.95 -5.22 4.60
N ILE A 34 8.80 -4.24 4.28
CA ILE A 34 8.51 -3.23 3.26
C ILE A 34 9.03 -3.76 1.93
N HIS A 35 8.11 -4.17 1.08
CA HIS A 35 8.41 -4.73 -0.23
C HIS A 35 8.10 -3.72 -1.33
N ALA A 36 9.13 -3.20 -1.98
CA ALA A 36 8.95 -2.29 -3.10
C ALA A 36 8.57 -3.02 -4.38
N LEU A 37 7.66 -2.43 -5.16
CA LEU A 37 7.27 -2.92 -6.48
C LEU A 37 7.60 -1.85 -7.52
N VAL A 38 8.51 -2.16 -8.44
CA VAL A 38 9.00 -1.24 -9.46
C VAL A 38 8.75 -1.76 -10.88
N GLY A 39 8.66 -0.85 -11.83
CA GLY A 39 8.47 -1.13 -13.25
C GLY A 39 8.02 0.12 -13.98
N GLU A 40 8.18 0.15 -15.30
CA GLU A 40 7.71 1.25 -16.13
C GLU A 40 6.19 1.41 -16.10
N ASN A 41 5.67 2.52 -16.63
CA ASN A 41 4.24 2.69 -16.84
C ASN A 41 3.74 1.60 -17.79
N GLY A 42 2.63 0.94 -17.42
CA GLY A 42 2.11 -0.21 -18.16
C GLY A 42 2.71 -1.56 -17.76
N ALA A 43 3.68 -1.62 -16.83
CA ALA A 43 4.28 -2.88 -16.38
C ALA A 43 3.31 -3.85 -15.66
N GLY A 44 2.08 -3.42 -15.34
CA GLY A 44 1.07 -4.25 -14.68
C GLY A 44 0.86 -3.96 -13.19
N LYS A 45 1.60 -3.02 -12.60
CA LYS A 45 1.54 -2.71 -11.15
C LYS A 45 0.12 -2.40 -10.65
N SER A 46 -0.58 -1.48 -11.31
CA SER A 46 -1.95 -1.11 -10.91
C SER A 46 -2.96 -2.26 -11.11
N THR A 47 -2.73 -3.15 -12.09
CA THR A 47 -3.54 -4.36 -12.26
C THR A 47 -3.29 -5.33 -11.10
N LEU A 48 -2.03 -5.50 -10.68
CA LEU A 48 -1.67 -6.33 -9.53
C LEU A 48 -2.33 -5.82 -8.25
N ILE A 49 -2.28 -4.50 -7.98
CA ILE A 49 -2.97 -3.87 -6.84
C ILE A 49 -4.47 -4.17 -6.87
N LYS A 50 -5.11 -4.01 -8.03
CA LYS A 50 -6.55 -4.26 -8.20
C LYS A 50 -6.91 -5.72 -7.97
N VAL A 51 -6.05 -6.67 -8.34
CA VAL A 51 -6.23 -8.10 -8.05
C VAL A 51 -6.13 -8.34 -6.54
N ILE A 52 -5.08 -7.82 -5.89
CA ILE A 52 -4.87 -8.00 -4.43
C ILE A 52 -6.01 -7.36 -3.63
N SER A 53 -6.45 -6.16 -4.03
CA SER A 53 -7.56 -5.45 -3.36
C SER A 53 -8.95 -6.03 -3.66
N GLY A 54 -9.05 -7.02 -4.55
CA GLY A 54 -10.32 -7.58 -4.99
C GLY A 54 -11.16 -6.65 -5.85
N ALA A 55 -10.59 -5.56 -6.36
CA ALA A 55 -11.28 -4.64 -7.28
C ALA A 55 -11.50 -5.27 -8.67
N ILE A 56 -10.66 -6.22 -9.04
CA ILE A 56 -10.82 -7.06 -10.24
C ILE A 56 -10.48 -8.51 -9.90
N GLU A 57 -11.14 -9.44 -10.57
CA GLU A 57 -10.81 -10.87 -10.49
C GLU A 57 -9.71 -11.21 -11.50
N PRO A 58 -8.72 -12.05 -11.14
CA PRO A 58 -7.79 -12.61 -12.11
C PRO A 58 -8.53 -13.59 -13.02
N ASP A 59 -8.03 -13.78 -14.24
CA ASP A 59 -8.57 -14.78 -15.17
C ASP A 59 -8.06 -16.19 -14.84
N GLU A 60 -6.83 -16.26 -14.27
CA GLU A 60 -6.18 -17.51 -13.84
C GLU A 60 -5.33 -17.23 -12.59
N GLY A 61 -5.03 -18.29 -11.84
CA GLY A 61 -4.16 -18.25 -10.67
C GLY A 61 -4.91 -18.18 -9.35
N LYS A 62 -4.15 -17.98 -8.27
CA LYS A 62 -4.65 -18.02 -6.89
C LYS A 62 -3.95 -17.00 -6.02
N ILE A 63 -4.67 -16.51 -5.02
CA ILE A 63 -4.16 -15.59 -4.01
C ILE A 63 -4.14 -16.34 -2.68
N TRP A 64 -3.05 -16.20 -1.93
CA TRP A 64 -2.89 -16.79 -0.61
C TRP A 64 -2.67 -15.68 0.41
N ILE A 65 -3.47 -15.67 1.48
CA ILE A 65 -3.38 -14.68 2.55
C ILE A 65 -3.34 -15.43 3.87
N GLU A 66 -2.30 -15.21 4.66
CA GLU A 66 -2.08 -15.90 5.93
C GLU A 66 -2.29 -17.44 5.80
N GLY A 67 -1.75 -18.03 4.72
CA GLY A 67 -1.84 -19.46 4.43
C GLY A 67 -3.17 -19.95 3.85
N ASN A 68 -4.19 -19.12 3.74
CA ASN A 68 -5.49 -19.48 3.17
C ASN A 68 -5.57 -19.12 1.68
N GLU A 69 -6.13 -20.03 0.89
CA GLU A 69 -6.29 -19.88 -0.56
C GLU A 69 -7.59 -19.18 -0.93
N TYR A 70 -7.50 -18.24 -1.89
CA TYR A 70 -8.63 -17.53 -2.47
C TYR A 70 -8.49 -17.52 -4.00
N HIS A 71 -9.55 -17.90 -4.74
CA HIS A 71 -9.58 -17.81 -6.21
C HIS A 71 -9.98 -16.41 -6.67
N ALA A 72 -10.95 -15.82 -5.98
CA ALA A 72 -11.42 -14.48 -6.24
C ALA A 72 -11.76 -13.80 -4.91
N MET A 73 -11.52 -12.51 -4.87
CA MET A 73 -11.93 -11.65 -3.75
C MET A 73 -12.72 -10.46 -4.28
N ASN A 74 -13.52 -9.88 -3.42
CA ASN A 74 -14.09 -8.55 -3.63
C ASN A 74 -13.48 -7.55 -2.62
N PRO A 75 -13.63 -6.24 -2.81
CA PRO A 75 -13.03 -5.25 -1.92
C PRO A 75 -13.48 -5.35 -0.46
N ALA A 76 -14.69 -5.85 -0.21
CA ALA A 76 -15.17 -6.07 1.15
C ALA A 76 -14.41 -7.22 1.83
N LYS A 77 -14.18 -8.33 1.10
CA LYS A 77 -13.41 -9.47 1.60
C LYS A 77 -11.94 -9.13 1.80
N ALA A 78 -11.32 -8.39 0.87
CA ALA A 78 -9.94 -7.93 1.03
C ALA A 78 -9.77 -7.10 2.31
N ARG A 79 -10.67 -6.15 2.57
CA ARG A 79 -10.68 -5.37 3.82
C ARG A 79 -10.92 -6.22 5.08
N GLU A 80 -11.81 -7.20 5.01
CA GLU A 80 -12.05 -8.15 6.12
C GLU A 80 -10.76 -8.93 6.47
N LEU A 81 -9.94 -9.22 5.47
CA LEU A 81 -8.64 -9.89 5.61
C LEU A 81 -7.50 -8.91 5.96
N GLY A 82 -7.81 -7.67 6.26
CA GLY A 82 -6.83 -6.66 6.69
C GLY A 82 -6.01 -6.05 5.54
N ILE A 83 -6.48 -6.14 4.29
CA ILE A 83 -5.82 -5.48 3.14
C ILE A 83 -6.43 -4.11 2.95
N GLU A 84 -5.63 -3.07 3.08
CA GLU A 84 -6.01 -1.68 2.77
C GLU A 84 -5.10 -1.12 1.67
N VAL A 85 -5.65 -0.25 0.83
CA VAL A 85 -4.93 0.36 -0.29
C VAL A 85 -5.04 1.88 -0.18
N ILE A 86 -3.88 2.53 -0.22
CA ILE A 86 -3.74 3.96 -0.38
C ILE A 86 -3.40 4.20 -1.85
N TYR A 87 -4.34 4.80 -2.57
CA TYR A 87 -4.20 5.13 -3.97
C TYR A 87 -3.47 6.46 -4.16
N GLN A 88 -2.98 6.70 -5.36
CA GLN A 88 -2.34 7.97 -5.74
C GLN A 88 -3.30 9.17 -5.59
N GLU A 89 -4.60 8.97 -5.85
CA GLU A 89 -5.63 9.98 -5.62
C GLU A 89 -6.23 9.80 -4.22
N PHE A 90 -6.45 10.90 -3.49
CA PHE A 90 -7.01 10.86 -2.15
C PHE A 90 -8.47 10.37 -2.16
N ASN A 91 -8.76 9.40 -1.29
CA ASN A 91 -10.11 8.89 -1.03
C ASN A 91 -10.69 9.50 0.26
N LEU A 92 -10.51 10.82 0.43
CA LEU A 92 -11.02 11.57 1.56
C LEU A 92 -12.26 12.39 1.17
N ILE A 93 -13.17 12.55 2.13
CA ILE A 93 -14.33 13.41 1.98
C ILE A 93 -13.96 14.81 2.48
N GLU A 94 -13.82 15.76 1.58
CA GLU A 94 -13.34 17.12 1.85
C GLU A 94 -14.21 17.90 2.87
N THR A 95 -15.52 17.58 2.90
CA THR A 95 -16.51 18.22 3.77
C THR A 95 -16.61 17.58 5.16
N LEU A 96 -15.80 16.56 5.44
CA LEU A 96 -15.70 15.93 6.75
C LEU A 96 -14.38 16.30 7.44
N SER A 97 -14.37 16.21 8.77
CA SER A 97 -13.16 16.40 9.57
C SER A 97 -12.15 15.25 9.41
N ALA A 98 -10.93 15.46 9.89
CA ALA A 98 -9.88 14.45 9.94
C ALA A 98 -10.36 13.22 10.73
N ALA A 99 -10.94 13.39 11.92
CA ALA A 99 -11.47 12.32 12.73
C ALA A 99 -12.60 11.55 12.04
N GLU A 100 -13.53 12.26 11.39
CA GLU A 100 -14.63 11.63 10.65
C GLU A 100 -14.11 10.80 9.48
N ASN A 101 -13.12 11.28 8.73
CA ASN A 101 -12.51 10.52 7.63
C ASN A 101 -11.77 9.27 8.12
N ILE A 102 -10.99 9.38 9.21
CA ILE A 102 -10.25 8.24 9.79
C ILE A 102 -11.21 7.10 10.17
N PHE A 103 -12.31 7.44 10.85
CA PHE A 103 -13.25 6.46 11.37
C PHE A 103 -14.47 6.20 10.47
N LEU A 104 -14.45 6.71 9.24
CA LEU A 104 -15.51 6.47 8.27
C LEU A 104 -15.66 4.97 7.97
N GLY A 105 -16.86 4.44 8.23
CA GLY A 105 -17.17 3.00 8.07
C GLY A 105 -16.70 2.12 9.22
N CYS A 106 -16.02 2.65 10.23
CA CYS A 106 -15.70 1.91 11.45
C CYS A 106 -16.95 1.79 12.35
N LYS A 107 -17.12 0.62 12.96
CA LYS A 107 -18.21 0.40 13.94
C LYS A 107 -17.88 1.16 15.24
N THR A 108 -18.25 2.43 15.33
CA THR A 108 -18.08 3.26 16.54
C THR A 108 -19.21 3.09 17.58
N GLY A 109 -20.06 2.06 17.44
CA GLY A 109 -21.24 1.79 18.25
C GLY A 109 -22.55 1.96 17.47
N LYS A 110 -23.69 1.96 18.17
CA LYS A 110 -25.03 2.10 17.56
C LYS A 110 -25.33 3.50 17.00
N LEU A 111 -24.59 4.51 17.44
CA LEU A 111 -24.70 5.90 17.00
C LEU A 111 -23.30 6.47 16.75
N VAL A 112 -23.14 7.22 15.65
CA VAL A 112 -21.91 7.99 15.37
C VAL A 112 -21.76 9.04 16.48
N ASN A 113 -20.70 8.90 17.28
CA ASN A 113 -20.41 9.84 18.36
C ASN A 113 -19.12 10.61 18.01
N GLN A 114 -19.30 11.87 17.62
CA GLN A 114 -18.21 12.75 17.19
C GLN A 114 -17.15 12.94 18.29
N LYS A 115 -17.57 13.01 19.57
CA LYS A 115 -16.63 13.12 20.69
C LYS A 115 -15.73 11.89 20.77
N ILE A 116 -16.30 10.69 20.64
CA ILE A 116 -15.52 9.43 20.66
C ILE A 116 -14.55 9.37 19.49
N MET A 117 -14.97 9.79 18.29
CA MET A 117 -14.08 9.83 17.11
C MET A 117 -12.94 10.82 17.32
N ASN A 118 -13.22 12.03 17.83
CA ASN A 118 -12.20 13.03 18.11
C ASN A 118 -11.20 12.57 19.18
N ASP A 119 -11.68 11.94 20.25
CA ASP A 119 -10.80 11.41 21.31
C ASP A 119 -9.88 10.29 20.78
N LYS A 120 -10.41 9.38 19.95
CA LYS A 120 -9.61 8.34 19.31
C LYS A 120 -8.63 8.90 18.27
N ALA A 121 -9.06 9.87 17.46
CA ALA A 121 -8.17 10.53 16.50
C ALA A 121 -7.02 11.25 17.22
N LYS A 122 -7.32 11.92 18.33
CA LYS A 122 -6.30 12.57 19.16
C LYS A 122 -5.27 11.57 19.71
N GLN A 123 -5.71 10.38 20.12
CA GLN A 123 -4.80 9.31 20.56
C GLN A 123 -3.89 8.86 19.42
N LEU A 124 -4.44 8.60 18.22
CA LEU A 124 -3.65 8.24 17.03
C LEU A 124 -2.66 9.36 16.66
N PHE A 125 -3.09 10.62 16.67
CA PHE A 125 -2.21 11.75 16.36
C PHE A 125 -1.05 11.85 17.35
N GLN A 126 -1.31 11.67 18.66
CA GLN A 126 -0.27 11.61 19.68
C GLN A 126 0.68 10.43 19.48
N GLU A 127 0.14 9.26 19.16
CA GLU A 127 0.91 8.04 18.93
C GLU A 127 1.88 8.18 17.74
N PHE A 128 1.47 8.84 16.68
CA PHE A 128 2.27 9.06 15.46
C PHE A 128 2.96 10.43 15.42
N GLU A 129 2.92 11.19 16.52
CA GLU A 129 3.53 12.54 16.65
C GLU A 129 3.05 13.53 15.56
N ILE A 130 1.74 13.49 15.26
CA ILE A 130 1.11 14.28 14.20
C ILE A 130 0.46 15.52 14.80
N ASP A 131 0.80 16.69 14.26
CA ASP A 131 0.21 17.98 14.62
C ASP A 131 -0.95 18.35 13.69
N ILE A 132 -2.08 17.65 13.88
CA ILE A 132 -3.35 17.92 13.20
C ILE A 132 -4.44 17.93 14.26
N ALA A 133 -5.34 18.93 14.24
CA ALA A 133 -6.51 18.91 15.12
C ALA A 133 -7.55 17.90 14.57
N PRO A 134 -8.16 17.05 15.42
CA PRO A 134 -9.14 16.05 15.00
C PRO A 134 -10.35 16.62 14.23
N ASP A 135 -10.73 17.83 14.52
CA ASP A 135 -11.84 18.56 13.92
C ASP A 135 -11.46 19.41 12.69
N SER A 136 -10.16 19.39 12.29
CA SER A 136 -9.71 20.04 11.06
C SER A 136 -10.43 19.46 9.86
N MET A 137 -11.01 20.33 9.01
CA MET A 137 -11.67 19.89 7.77
C MET A 137 -10.62 19.44 6.74
N ILE A 138 -10.87 18.36 6.03
CA ILE A 138 -9.93 17.83 5.03
C ILE A 138 -9.55 18.87 3.97
N ARG A 139 -10.51 19.65 3.49
CA ARG A 139 -10.27 20.72 2.49
C ARG A 139 -9.26 21.79 2.93
N ASP A 140 -9.07 21.97 4.27
CA ASP A 140 -8.18 22.97 4.85
C ASP A 140 -6.79 22.40 5.16
N LEU A 141 -6.59 21.08 4.95
CA LEU A 141 -5.34 20.38 5.17
C LEU A 141 -4.44 20.43 3.93
N SER A 142 -3.12 20.49 4.16
CA SER A 142 -2.13 20.34 3.08
C SER A 142 -2.19 18.91 2.48
N PRO A 143 -1.71 18.71 1.24
CA PRO A 143 -1.64 17.37 0.63
C PRO A 143 -0.91 16.34 1.51
N ALA A 144 0.15 16.75 2.20
CA ALA A 144 0.88 15.90 3.14
C ALA A 144 0.02 15.49 4.34
N GLN A 145 -0.72 16.43 4.91
CA GLN A 145 -1.63 16.14 6.01
C GLN A 145 -2.76 15.22 5.56
N GLN A 146 -3.30 15.41 4.36
CA GLN A 146 -4.29 14.52 3.76
C GLN A 146 -3.72 13.11 3.58
N GLN A 147 -2.48 12.97 3.09
CA GLN A 147 -1.79 11.67 2.97
C GLN A 147 -1.67 10.95 4.32
N ILE A 148 -1.33 11.69 5.36
CA ILE A 148 -1.26 11.15 6.74
C ILE A 148 -2.65 10.67 7.19
N ILE A 149 -3.71 11.42 6.93
CA ILE A 149 -5.08 11.00 7.28
C ILE A 149 -5.48 9.72 6.54
N GLU A 150 -5.12 9.55 5.26
CA GLU A 150 -5.34 8.29 4.51
C GLU A 150 -4.65 7.09 5.18
N ILE A 151 -3.40 7.27 5.62
CA ILE A 151 -2.66 6.22 6.31
C ILE A 151 -3.32 5.89 7.65
N LEU A 152 -3.64 6.88 8.45
CA LEU A 152 -4.30 6.67 9.74
C LEU A 152 -5.68 6.03 9.61
N LYS A 153 -6.39 6.31 8.52
CA LYS A 153 -7.64 5.63 8.17
C LYS A 153 -7.42 4.12 7.94
N ALA A 154 -6.35 3.74 7.24
CA ALA A 154 -5.99 2.33 7.08
C ALA A 154 -5.57 1.69 8.41
N VAL A 155 -4.76 2.39 9.21
CA VAL A 155 -4.34 1.96 10.56
C VAL A 155 -5.56 1.73 11.47
N SER A 156 -6.52 2.66 11.46
CA SER A 156 -7.74 2.57 12.29
C SER A 156 -8.60 1.34 12.00
N LYS A 157 -8.40 0.71 10.84
CA LYS A 157 -9.06 -0.52 10.40
C LYS A 157 -8.25 -1.78 10.69
N ASN A 158 -7.15 -1.67 11.43
CA ASN A 158 -6.22 -2.75 11.75
C ASN A 158 -5.65 -3.43 10.48
N ALA A 159 -5.20 -2.64 9.52
CA ALA A 159 -4.55 -3.14 8.32
C ALA A 159 -3.37 -4.06 8.68
N GLN A 160 -3.35 -5.27 8.10
CA GLN A 160 -2.24 -6.22 8.21
C GLN A 160 -1.32 -6.12 6.98
N ILE A 161 -1.92 -5.76 5.85
CA ILE A 161 -1.24 -5.52 4.58
C ILE A 161 -1.67 -4.15 4.08
N LEU A 162 -0.70 -3.26 3.92
CA LEU A 162 -0.91 -1.91 3.46
C LEU A 162 -0.22 -1.69 2.11
N ILE A 163 -1.01 -1.44 1.08
CA ILE A 163 -0.51 -1.13 -0.26
C ILE A 163 -0.50 0.39 -0.43
N MET A 164 0.62 0.95 -0.84
CA MET A 164 0.79 2.38 -1.08
C MET A 164 1.19 2.61 -2.53
N ASP A 165 0.31 3.24 -3.32
CA ASP A 165 0.56 3.54 -4.74
C ASP A 165 1.01 5.00 -4.89
N GLU A 166 2.31 5.21 -5.10
CA GLU A 166 2.98 6.51 -5.24
C GLU A 166 2.65 7.52 -4.12
N PRO A 167 2.80 7.14 -2.82
CA PRO A 167 2.29 7.94 -1.71
C PRO A 167 3.03 9.27 -1.52
N THR A 168 4.17 9.48 -2.16
CA THR A 168 5.03 10.67 -2.01
C THR A 168 4.87 11.67 -3.14
N ALA A 169 4.06 11.38 -4.16
CA ALA A 169 3.93 12.23 -5.35
C ALA A 169 3.63 13.71 -5.04
N PRO A 170 2.73 14.05 -4.10
CA PRO A 170 2.42 15.44 -3.76
C PRO A 170 3.31 16.03 -2.64
N LEU A 171 4.33 15.29 -2.13
CA LEU A 171 5.02 15.63 -0.89
C LEU A 171 6.36 16.34 -1.12
N THR A 172 6.69 17.27 -0.24
CA THR A 172 8.05 17.83 -0.10
C THR A 172 8.99 16.82 0.59
N MET A 173 10.31 17.04 0.50
CA MET A 173 11.31 16.14 1.13
C MET A 173 11.09 15.97 2.64
N LYS A 174 10.76 17.04 3.37
CA LYS A 174 10.48 16.95 4.82
C LYS A 174 9.24 16.13 5.13
N GLU A 175 8.24 16.21 4.28
CA GLU A 175 6.99 15.47 4.42
C GLU A 175 7.20 13.98 4.09
N VAL A 176 8.09 13.66 3.13
CA VAL A 176 8.52 12.29 2.84
C VAL A 176 9.22 11.67 4.05
N GLU A 177 10.11 12.41 4.72
CA GLU A 177 10.77 11.93 5.94
C GLU A 177 9.77 11.57 7.06
N LEU A 178 8.74 12.42 7.24
CA LEU A 178 7.67 12.13 8.20
C LEU A 178 6.86 10.90 7.80
N LEU A 179 6.49 10.78 6.53
CA LEU A 179 5.81 9.60 5.99
C LEU A 179 6.63 8.34 6.25
N PHE A 180 7.94 8.35 6.00
CA PHE A 180 8.82 7.20 6.22
C PHE A 180 8.93 6.80 7.69
N LYS A 181 8.92 7.77 8.62
CA LYS A 181 8.83 7.46 10.06
C LYS A 181 7.55 6.69 10.41
N ILE A 182 6.42 7.11 9.84
CA ILE A 182 5.13 6.43 10.05
C ILE A 182 5.18 5.01 9.46
N ILE A 183 5.66 4.86 8.22
CA ILE A 183 5.78 3.56 7.55
C ILE A 183 6.69 2.61 8.34
N ASN A 184 7.87 3.09 8.78
CA ASN A 184 8.81 2.30 9.57
C ASN A 184 8.21 1.89 10.94
N LYS A 185 7.37 2.73 11.55
CA LYS A 185 6.66 2.37 12.78
C LYS A 185 5.66 1.25 12.51
N LEU A 186 4.84 1.35 11.48
CA LEU A 186 3.87 0.33 11.09
C LEU A 186 4.55 -1.01 10.77
N GLN A 187 5.68 -0.97 10.06
CA GLN A 187 6.48 -2.18 9.81
C GLN A 187 6.93 -2.86 11.11
N LYS A 188 7.43 -2.07 12.08
CA LYS A 188 7.86 -2.60 13.39
C LYS A 188 6.69 -3.19 14.20
N GLU A 189 5.47 -2.73 13.97
CA GLU A 189 4.24 -3.27 14.54
C GLU A 189 3.74 -4.52 13.79
N GLY A 190 4.47 -4.97 12.76
CA GLY A 190 4.21 -6.21 12.02
C GLY A 190 3.34 -6.03 10.77
N VAL A 191 3.01 -4.80 10.37
CA VAL A 191 2.27 -4.53 9.14
C VAL A 191 3.17 -4.82 7.94
N THR A 192 2.67 -5.60 6.98
CA THR A 192 3.32 -5.84 5.69
C THR A 192 3.01 -4.68 4.76
N ILE A 193 4.03 -4.08 4.15
CA ILE A 193 3.86 -2.90 3.31
C ILE A 193 4.30 -3.20 1.88
N ILE A 194 3.40 -2.98 0.93
CA ILE A 194 3.71 -3.02 -0.51
C ILE A 194 3.82 -1.58 -0.98
N TYR A 195 5.05 -1.16 -1.27
CA TYR A 195 5.38 0.22 -1.59
C TYR A 195 5.66 0.38 -3.09
N ILE A 196 4.83 1.16 -3.78
CA ILE A 196 4.99 1.40 -5.21
C ILE A 196 5.46 2.83 -5.40
N SER A 197 6.61 2.99 -6.04
CA SER A 197 7.17 4.27 -6.42
C SER A 197 8.01 4.13 -7.68
N HIS A 198 8.06 5.19 -8.49
CA HIS A 198 9.01 5.33 -9.57
C HIS A 198 10.32 6.05 -9.13
N ARG A 199 10.36 6.53 -7.88
CA ARG A 199 11.49 7.24 -7.27
C ARG A 199 12.42 6.24 -6.57
N LEU A 200 13.45 5.78 -7.28
CA LEU A 200 14.37 4.76 -6.76
C LEU A 200 15.06 5.18 -5.46
N ASP A 201 15.32 6.50 -5.26
CA ASP A 201 15.90 6.99 -4.00
C ASP A 201 15.07 6.60 -2.79
N GLU A 202 13.75 6.74 -2.87
CA GLU A 202 12.82 6.36 -1.81
C GLU A 202 12.87 4.85 -1.54
N ILE A 203 12.91 4.05 -2.61
CA ILE A 203 12.94 2.58 -2.50
C ILE A 203 14.21 2.13 -1.79
N PHE A 204 15.36 2.71 -2.12
CA PHE A 204 16.63 2.38 -1.46
C PHE A 204 16.71 2.87 -0.01
N GLU A 205 15.89 3.85 0.37
CA GLU A 205 15.83 4.37 1.73
C GLU A 205 14.94 3.52 2.65
N ILE A 206 13.77 3.05 2.12
CA ILE A 206 12.74 2.50 3.00
C ILE A 206 12.54 0.99 2.85
N ALA A 207 12.80 0.40 1.67
CA ALA A 207 12.41 -0.98 1.40
C ALA A 207 13.44 -2.00 1.89
N ASP A 208 12.96 -3.17 2.31
CA ASP A 208 13.80 -4.34 2.61
C ASP A 208 14.09 -5.13 1.32
N ARG A 209 13.08 -5.20 0.45
CA ARG A 209 13.09 -6.01 -0.77
C ARG A 209 12.45 -5.26 -1.92
N VAL A 210 12.88 -5.56 -3.13
CA VAL A 210 12.32 -4.98 -4.34
C VAL A 210 12.02 -6.05 -5.38
N THR A 211 10.83 -5.98 -5.99
CA THR A 211 10.46 -6.78 -7.16
C THR A 211 10.35 -5.87 -8.38
N VAL A 212 10.98 -6.32 -9.46
CA VAL A 212 10.87 -5.68 -10.78
C VAL A 212 9.79 -6.34 -11.60
N MET A 213 8.87 -5.52 -12.12
CA MET A 213 7.85 -5.91 -13.10
C MET A 213 8.13 -5.27 -14.46
N ARG A 214 7.90 -6.02 -15.54
CA ARG A 214 7.98 -5.51 -16.91
C ARG A 214 7.00 -6.22 -17.81
N ASP A 215 6.18 -5.45 -18.54
CA ASP A 215 5.21 -5.97 -19.54
C ASP A 215 4.31 -7.09 -18.99
N GLY A 216 3.82 -6.92 -17.75
CA GLY A 216 2.98 -7.90 -17.07
C GLY A 216 3.71 -9.11 -16.50
N ASN A 217 5.03 -9.20 -16.64
CA ASN A 217 5.83 -10.32 -16.18
C ASN A 217 6.62 -10.00 -14.90
N TYR A 218 6.82 -11.03 -14.09
CA TYR A 218 7.77 -11.02 -12.99
C TYR A 218 9.20 -11.14 -13.56
N ILE A 219 10.08 -10.19 -13.23
CA ILE A 219 11.48 -10.20 -13.69
C ILE A 219 12.39 -10.75 -12.59
N GLY A 220 12.18 -10.35 -11.35
CA GLY A 220 12.97 -10.84 -10.24
C GLY A 220 12.69 -10.06 -8.95
N THR A 221 13.01 -10.70 -7.82
CA THR A 221 12.96 -10.12 -6.48
C THR A 221 14.35 -10.16 -5.85
N LYS A 222 14.77 -9.06 -5.21
CA LYS A 222 16.07 -8.91 -4.56
C LYS A 222 15.93 -8.23 -3.22
N LEU A 223 16.87 -8.51 -2.32
CA LEU A 223 17.07 -7.65 -1.15
C LEU A 223 17.65 -6.31 -1.62
N ILE A 224 17.24 -5.23 -1.00
CA ILE A 224 17.79 -3.89 -1.32
C ILE A 224 19.30 -3.85 -1.12
N SER A 225 19.81 -4.55 -0.12
CA SER A 225 21.24 -4.67 0.16
C SER A 225 22.05 -5.42 -0.91
N GLU A 226 21.38 -6.15 -1.82
CA GLU A 226 22.01 -7.00 -2.85
C GLU A 226 21.87 -6.42 -4.26
N THR A 227 21.33 -5.22 -4.39
CA THR A 227 21.11 -4.55 -5.68
C THR A 227 21.53 -3.09 -5.67
N ASN A 228 21.45 -2.42 -6.81
CA ASN A 228 21.72 -0.99 -6.95
C ASN A 228 20.79 -0.36 -7.99
N LYS A 229 20.70 0.98 -7.99
CA LYS A 229 19.81 1.73 -8.89
C LYS A 229 20.05 1.41 -10.36
N LYS A 230 21.32 1.31 -10.79
CA LYS A 230 21.67 1.02 -12.19
C LYS A 230 21.13 -0.34 -12.62
N GLN A 231 21.29 -1.35 -11.78
CA GLN A 231 20.80 -2.69 -12.05
C GLN A 231 19.26 -2.74 -12.11
N LEU A 232 18.55 -2.08 -11.18
CA LEU A 232 17.09 -2.03 -11.21
C LEU A 232 16.57 -1.34 -12.47
N VAL A 233 17.18 -0.22 -12.87
CA VAL A 233 16.82 0.47 -14.12
C VAL A 233 17.02 -0.42 -15.33
N ALA A 234 18.16 -1.12 -15.43
CA ALA A 234 18.43 -2.06 -16.52
C ALA A 234 17.36 -3.17 -16.62
N GLU A 235 16.96 -3.73 -15.48
CA GLU A 235 15.93 -4.77 -15.41
C GLU A 235 14.53 -4.23 -15.75
N MET A 236 14.20 -3.01 -15.31
CA MET A 236 12.92 -2.34 -15.63
C MET A 236 12.79 -2.07 -17.13
N VAL A 237 13.86 -1.60 -17.78
CA VAL A 237 13.88 -1.23 -19.21
C VAL A 237 14.15 -2.45 -20.10
N GLY A 238 14.82 -3.50 -19.57
CA GLY A 238 15.16 -4.71 -20.32
C GLY A 238 16.37 -4.55 -21.24
N ARG A 239 17.24 -3.61 -20.96
CA ARG A 239 18.50 -3.35 -21.70
C ARG A 239 19.66 -3.27 -20.72
N GLU A 240 20.80 -3.80 -21.08
CA GLU A 240 22.06 -3.48 -20.40
C GLU A 240 22.37 -2.00 -20.63
N LEU A 241 22.64 -1.26 -19.54
CA LEU A 241 23.01 0.15 -19.55
C LEU A 241 24.53 0.31 -19.59
#